data_321210e95f5d611a7769a982a99e2e04
#
_entry.id   321210e95f5d611a7769a982a99e2e04
#
_cell.length_a   1.000
_cell.length_b   1.000
_cell.length_c   1.000
_cell.angle_alpha   90.00
_cell.angle_beta   90.00
_cell.angle_gamma   90.00
#
_symmetry.space_group_name_H-M   'P 1'
#
loop_
_entity.id
_entity.type
_entity.pdbx_description
1 polymer ?
#
loop_
_entity_poly.entity_id
_entity_poly.type
_entity_poly.pdbx_seq_one_letter_code
_entity_poly.pdbx_strand_id
1 'polypeptide(L)'
;MKGLPSQLVNIPLEYFQNALEWLAHRSNVDTNRIGLVGTSKGGELALLLASLEPKIKAVAAYVPSSVVHMGLGEADNGQPPSSWSLRGKPLPFAFNKEKSKKLTNMIMDQRNAGQMISYREWYRVHAEAASEDAFIPVEKINGAVLVISGGDDQLWPSALFGEQVIERLRRSQFKHSFKHCRYPKAGHAIGYPGMPTTDSTKFVYGSYDLKAGGTSEDNYRAQADAWRKTVAFFKEKL
;
A
#
# COMPACT_ATOMS: atom_id res chain seq x y z
N MET A 1 -2.92 20.96 6.22
CA MET A 1 -3.94 20.64 5.19
C MET A 1 -5.31 20.82 5.84
N LYS A 2 -6.13 21.75 5.33
CA LYS A 2 -7.47 21.97 5.90
C LYS A 2 -8.38 20.77 5.57
N GLY A 3 -9.05 20.22 6.59
CA GLY A 3 -10.09 19.20 6.43
C GLY A 3 -9.65 17.75 6.49
N LEU A 4 -8.36 17.45 6.70
CA LEU A 4 -7.91 16.08 6.98
C LEU A 4 -7.70 15.85 8.47
N PRO A 5 -7.96 14.64 8.97
CA PRO A 5 -7.55 14.22 10.30
C PRO A 5 -6.05 14.41 10.54
N SER A 6 -5.64 14.65 11.79
CA SER A 6 -4.22 14.79 12.17
C SER A 6 -3.46 13.46 12.13
N GLN A 7 -4.18 12.35 12.16
CA GLN A 7 -3.65 10.98 12.10
C GLN A 7 -4.19 10.27 10.85
N LEU A 8 -3.56 9.19 10.44
CA LEU A 8 -4.04 8.33 9.34
C LEU A 8 -5.24 7.49 9.82
N VAL A 9 -6.37 8.15 10.03
CA VAL A 9 -7.60 7.57 10.58
C VAL A 9 -8.78 8.12 9.80
N ASN A 10 -9.57 7.22 9.22
CA ASN A 10 -10.80 7.55 8.49
C ASN A 10 -10.61 8.70 7.47
N ILE A 11 -9.44 8.70 6.80
CA ILE A 11 -9.15 9.72 5.77
C ILE A 11 -10.21 9.61 4.68
N PRO A 12 -10.96 10.68 4.37
CA PRO A 12 -12.02 10.62 3.37
C PRO A 12 -11.42 10.46 1.96
N LEU A 13 -11.87 9.44 1.23
CA LEU A 13 -11.44 9.21 -0.16
C LEU A 13 -11.87 10.35 -1.09
N GLU A 14 -12.94 11.06 -0.75
CA GLU A 14 -13.41 12.26 -1.43
C GLU A 14 -12.34 13.35 -1.55
N TYR A 15 -11.42 13.40 -0.59
CA TYR A 15 -10.29 14.34 -0.65
C TYR A 15 -9.43 14.11 -1.92
N PHE A 16 -9.20 12.84 -2.26
CA PHE A 16 -8.42 12.46 -3.44
C PHE A 16 -9.27 12.54 -4.71
N GLN A 17 -10.55 12.25 -4.64
CA GLN A 17 -11.51 12.43 -5.74
C GLN A 17 -11.58 13.89 -6.16
N ASN A 18 -11.66 14.82 -5.20
CA ASN A 18 -11.61 16.26 -5.48
C ASN A 18 -10.31 16.68 -6.16
N ALA A 19 -9.17 16.06 -5.82
CA ALA A 19 -7.90 16.33 -6.50
C ALA A 19 -7.93 15.85 -7.96
N LEU A 20 -8.54 14.70 -8.25
CA LEU A 20 -8.74 14.21 -9.61
C LEU A 20 -9.69 15.11 -10.41
N GLU A 21 -10.76 15.59 -9.79
CA GLU A 21 -11.67 16.55 -10.40
C GLU A 21 -10.95 17.89 -10.71
N TRP A 22 -10.16 18.38 -9.76
CA TRP A 22 -9.35 19.57 -9.98
C TRP A 22 -8.39 19.40 -11.16
N LEU A 23 -7.71 18.27 -11.29
CA LEU A 23 -6.87 17.95 -12.44
C LEU A 23 -7.66 17.94 -13.74
N ALA A 24 -8.86 17.36 -13.73
CA ALA A 24 -9.72 17.25 -14.91
C ALA A 24 -10.15 18.63 -15.48
N HIS A 25 -10.12 19.67 -14.66
CA HIS A 25 -10.44 21.04 -15.10
C HIS A 25 -9.22 21.85 -15.59
N ARG A 26 -8.04 21.22 -15.70
CA ARG A 26 -6.83 21.88 -16.20
C ARG A 26 -6.70 21.71 -17.71
N SER A 27 -6.53 22.81 -18.43
CA SER A 27 -6.41 22.79 -19.90
C SER A 27 -5.15 22.07 -20.42
N ASN A 28 -4.15 21.89 -19.57
CA ASN A 28 -2.90 21.20 -19.88
C ASN A 28 -2.87 19.72 -19.40
N VAL A 29 -3.99 19.18 -18.94
CA VAL A 29 -4.13 17.79 -18.49
C VAL A 29 -5.04 17.02 -19.45
N ASP A 30 -4.51 15.92 -19.99
CA ASP A 30 -5.34 14.95 -20.73
C ASP A 30 -6.05 14.03 -19.75
N THR A 31 -7.33 14.23 -19.57
CA THR A 31 -8.18 13.47 -18.65
C THR A 31 -8.37 12.00 -19.02
N ASN A 32 -8.03 11.61 -20.26
CA ASN A 32 -8.05 10.23 -20.72
C ASN A 32 -6.74 9.49 -20.41
N ARG A 33 -5.74 10.20 -19.89
CA ARG A 33 -4.39 9.68 -19.64
C ARG A 33 -3.93 9.92 -18.20
N ILE A 34 -4.81 9.67 -17.24
CA ILE A 34 -4.51 9.81 -15.81
C ILE A 34 -3.95 8.50 -15.27
N GLY A 35 -2.71 8.55 -14.78
CA GLY A 35 -2.07 7.47 -14.05
C GLY A 35 -1.92 7.80 -12.56
N LEU A 36 -1.85 6.75 -11.74
CA LEU A 36 -1.68 6.87 -10.30
C LEU A 36 -0.50 6.02 -9.82
N VAL A 37 0.34 6.57 -8.97
CA VAL A 37 1.42 5.83 -8.32
C VAL A 37 1.32 6.02 -6.82
N GLY A 38 1.57 4.94 -6.07
CA GLY A 38 1.59 5.00 -4.62
C GLY A 38 2.52 3.96 -4.01
N THR A 39 3.03 4.23 -2.81
CA THR A 39 3.96 3.37 -2.08
C THR A 39 3.40 3.03 -0.71
N SER A 40 3.51 1.76 -0.29
CA SER A 40 3.09 1.32 1.04
C SER A 40 1.59 1.60 1.27
N LYS A 41 1.22 2.34 2.32
CA LYS A 41 -0.16 2.84 2.50
C LYS A 41 -0.65 3.68 1.31
N GLY A 42 0.23 4.40 0.64
CA GLY A 42 -0.09 5.05 -0.63
C GLY A 42 -0.31 4.07 -1.78
N GLY A 43 0.32 2.90 -1.76
CA GLY A 43 0.07 1.80 -2.71
C GLY A 43 -1.29 1.13 -2.48
N GLU A 44 -1.67 0.92 -1.22
CA GLU A 44 -3.02 0.50 -0.83
C GLU A 44 -4.07 1.52 -1.32
N LEU A 45 -3.84 2.81 -1.05
CA LEU A 45 -4.72 3.89 -1.49
C LEU A 45 -4.80 3.97 -3.02
N ALA A 46 -3.69 3.81 -3.74
CA ALA A 46 -3.66 3.89 -5.20
C ALA A 46 -4.53 2.80 -5.84
N LEU A 47 -4.45 1.55 -5.36
CA LEU A 47 -5.32 0.47 -5.82
C LEU A 47 -6.79 0.73 -5.47
N LEU A 48 -7.04 1.21 -4.26
CA LEU A 48 -8.40 1.53 -3.79
C LEU A 48 -9.03 2.65 -4.61
N LEU A 49 -8.32 3.76 -4.83
CA LEU A 49 -8.81 4.86 -5.67
C LEU A 49 -9.02 4.43 -7.12
N ALA A 50 -8.09 3.67 -7.70
CA ALA A 50 -8.24 3.18 -9.06
C ALA A 50 -9.47 2.26 -9.23
N SER A 51 -9.87 1.53 -8.17
CA SER A 51 -11.08 0.70 -8.19
C SER A 51 -12.39 1.50 -8.10
N LEU A 52 -12.33 2.76 -7.65
CA LEU A 52 -13.47 3.64 -7.49
C LEU A 52 -13.58 4.68 -8.61
N GLU A 53 -12.46 5.03 -9.26
CA GLU A 53 -12.34 6.13 -10.20
C GLU A 53 -12.04 5.65 -11.63
N PRO A 54 -13.05 5.48 -12.49
CA PRO A 54 -12.87 4.99 -13.86
C PRO A 54 -11.99 5.88 -14.75
N LYS A 55 -11.72 7.12 -14.33
CA LYS A 55 -10.82 8.05 -15.01
C LYS A 55 -9.35 7.64 -14.89
N ILE A 56 -8.99 6.83 -13.89
CA ILE A 56 -7.62 6.33 -13.72
C ILE A 56 -7.40 5.19 -14.71
N LYS A 57 -6.46 5.38 -15.65
CA LYS A 57 -6.19 4.45 -16.76
C LYS A 57 -4.98 3.55 -16.53
N ALA A 58 -4.16 3.88 -15.56
CA ALA A 58 -3.03 3.06 -15.15
C ALA A 58 -2.71 3.28 -13.67
N VAL A 59 -2.39 2.23 -12.94
CA VAL A 59 -1.96 2.31 -11.54
C VAL A 59 -0.69 1.50 -11.31
N ALA A 60 0.31 2.12 -10.69
CA ALA A 60 1.52 1.46 -10.22
C ALA A 60 1.56 1.49 -8.69
N ALA A 61 1.46 0.32 -8.07
CA ALA A 61 1.42 0.18 -6.62
C ALA A 61 2.70 -0.50 -6.11
N TYR A 62 3.51 0.26 -5.37
CA TYR A 62 4.74 -0.21 -4.76
C TYR A 62 4.47 -0.73 -3.36
N VAL A 63 4.97 -1.92 -3.09
CA VAL A 63 4.81 -2.61 -1.81
C VAL A 63 3.40 -2.41 -1.22
N PRO A 64 2.34 -2.67 -2.03
CA PRO A 64 0.97 -2.40 -1.60
C PRO A 64 0.45 -3.45 -0.62
N SER A 65 -0.73 -3.18 -0.07
CA SER A 65 -1.61 -4.19 0.51
C SER A 65 -2.69 -4.62 -0.49
N SER A 66 -3.22 -5.83 -0.31
CA SER A 66 -4.41 -6.37 -1.01
C SER A 66 -5.72 -6.06 -0.29
N VAL A 67 -5.61 -5.63 0.98
CA VAL A 67 -6.73 -5.30 1.85
C VAL A 67 -6.58 -3.89 2.40
N VAL A 68 -7.69 -3.27 2.78
CA VAL A 68 -7.65 -2.07 3.62
C VAL A 68 -7.16 -2.50 5.00
N HIS A 69 -6.14 -1.82 5.51
CA HIS A 69 -5.67 -2.00 6.87
C HIS A 69 -6.20 -0.92 7.81
N MET A 70 -6.11 -1.21 9.10
CA MET A 70 -6.40 -0.23 10.15
C MET A 70 -5.58 1.04 10.00
N GLY A 71 -6.12 2.12 10.51
CA GLY A 71 -5.46 3.41 10.61
C GLY A 71 -4.37 3.44 11.68
N LEU A 72 -3.53 4.48 11.61
CA LEU A 72 -2.47 4.74 12.58
C LEU A 72 -2.98 5.81 13.58
N GLY A 73 -3.82 5.39 14.49
CA GLY A 73 -4.42 6.23 15.52
C GLY A 73 -4.80 5.45 16.76
N GLU A 74 -5.35 6.17 17.75
CA GLU A 74 -5.78 5.56 19.00
C GLU A 74 -6.95 4.59 18.75
N ALA A 75 -6.90 3.45 19.44
CA ALA A 75 -7.97 2.46 19.40
C ALA A 75 -9.13 2.92 20.30
N ASP A 76 -10.36 2.81 19.84
CA ASP A 76 -11.56 2.97 20.64
C ASP A 76 -12.04 1.59 21.10
N ASN A 77 -12.19 1.41 22.43
CA ASN A 77 -12.60 0.14 23.04
C ASN A 77 -11.78 -1.08 22.55
N GLY A 78 -10.49 -0.86 22.31
CA GLY A 78 -9.55 -1.90 21.85
C GLY A 78 -9.71 -2.28 20.38
N GLN A 79 -10.53 -1.56 19.62
CA GLN A 79 -10.63 -1.70 18.17
C GLN A 79 -9.99 -0.50 17.47
N PRO A 80 -8.99 -0.70 16.61
CA PRO A 80 -8.41 0.39 15.84
C PRO A 80 -9.43 0.95 14.84
N PRO A 81 -9.31 2.23 14.45
CA PRO A 81 -10.11 2.80 13.37
C PRO A 81 -9.67 2.28 12.00
N SER A 82 -10.50 2.45 10.98
CA SER A 82 -10.07 2.26 9.58
C SER A 82 -9.10 3.35 9.13
N SER A 83 -8.22 3.06 8.16
CA SER A 83 -7.40 4.09 7.50
C SER A 83 -8.25 5.06 6.69
N TRP A 84 -9.28 4.56 6.02
CA TRP A 84 -10.04 5.27 4.99
C TRP A 84 -11.52 5.31 5.31
N SER A 85 -12.18 6.34 4.82
CA SER A 85 -13.65 6.46 4.84
C SER A 85 -14.15 6.85 3.46
N LEU A 86 -15.41 6.51 3.19
CA LEU A 86 -16.13 6.90 1.97
C LEU A 86 -17.56 7.30 2.36
N ARG A 87 -18.01 8.47 1.90
CA ARG A 87 -19.33 9.05 2.23
C ARG A 87 -19.58 9.11 3.72
N GLY A 88 -18.54 9.52 4.46
CA GLY A 88 -18.58 9.66 5.91
C GLY A 88 -18.61 8.34 6.70
N LYS A 89 -18.46 7.18 6.03
CA LYS A 89 -18.44 5.87 6.70
C LYS A 89 -17.03 5.27 6.62
N PRO A 90 -16.47 4.76 7.74
CA PRO A 90 -15.24 3.99 7.73
C PRO A 90 -15.36 2.81 6.77
N LEU A 91 -14.30 2.55 5.98
CA LEU A 91 -14.25 1.34 5.17
C LEU A 91 -13.98 0.11 6.05
N PRO A 92 -14.53 -1.06 5.69
CA PRO A 92 -14.12 -2.34 6.26
C PRO A 92 -12.62 -2.52 6.13
N PHE A 93 -11.99 -3.13 7.15
CA PHE A 93 -10.53 -3.28 7.18
C PHE A 93 -10.12 -4.58 7.87
N ALA A 94 -8.92 -5.02 7.57
CA ALA A 94 -8.33 -6.23 8.11
C ALA A 94 -7.96 -6.07 9.58
N PHE A 95 -8.60 -6.82 10.47
CA PHE A 95 -8.29 -6.84 11.90
C PHE A 95 -8.68 -8.18 12.55
N ASN A 96 -7.75 -8.78 13.28
CA ASN A 96 -7.99 -9.98 14.09
C ASN A 96 -7.93 -9.63 15.58
N LYS A 97 -9.09 -9.42 16.18
CA LYS A 97 -9.21 -9.03 17.60
C LYS A 97 -8.63 -10.08 18.55
N GLU A 98 -8.83 -11.36 18.26
CA GLU A 98 -8.40 -12.48 19.14
C GLU A 98 -6.88 -12.57 19.23
N LYS A 99 -6.19 -12.40 18.09
CA LYS A 99 -4.72 -12.47 18.01
C LYS A 99 -4.02 -11.15 18.32
N SER A 100 -4.75 -10.05 18.31
CA SER A 100 -4.18 -8.70 18.46
C SER A 100 -3.32 -8.54 19.71
N LYS A 101 -3.80 -8.99 20.88
CA LYS A 101 -3.06 -8.87 22.14
C LYS A 101 -1.71 -9.62 22.08
N LYS A 102 -1.69 -10.86 21.57
CA LYS A 102 -0.47 -11.66 21.43
C LYS A 102 0.52 -10.99 20.49
N LEU A 103 0.04 -10.47 19.34
CA LEU A 103 0.86 -9.80 18.37
C LEU A 103 1.43 -8.47 18.90
N THR A 104 0.63 -7.72 19.65
CA THR A 104 1.07 -6.49 20.31
C THR A 104 2.17 -6.79 21.34
N ASN A 105 1.98 -7.82 22.16
CA ASN A 105 3.01 -8.22 23.13
C ASN A 105 4.33 -8.59 22.42
N MET A 106 4.27 -9.35 21.32
CA MET A 106 5.46 -9.71 20.55
C MET A 106 6.21 -8.47 20.01
N ILE A 107 5.50 -7.45 19.57
CA ILE A 107 6.10 -6.18 19.15
C ILE A 107 6.72 -5.44 20.35
N MET A 108 6.02 -5.40 21.49
CA MET A 108 6.53 -4.77 22.70
C MET A 108 7.77 -5.47 23.25
N ASP A 109 7.84 -6.81 23.16
CA ASP A 109 9.00 -7.60 23.56
C ASP A 109 10.23 -7.24 22.69
N GLN A 110 10.06 -7.14 21.36
CA GLN A 110 11.12 -6.67 20.45
C GLN A 110 11.61 -5.27 20.84
N ARG A 111 10.66 -4.35 21.08
CA ARG A 111 10.97 -2.98 21.50
C ARG A 111 11.74 -2.94 22.82
N ASN A 112 11.29 -3.65 23.83
CA ASN A 112 11.90 -3.71 25.15
C ASN A 112 13.30 -4.34 25.10
N ALA A 113 13.53 -5.27 24.17
CA ALA A 113 14.83 -5.87 23.92
C ALA A 113 15.76 -4.97 23.06
N GLY A 114 15.37 -3.75 22.71
CA GLY A 114 16.14 -2.85 21.86
C GLY A 114 16.34 -3.35 20.42
N GLN A 115 15.49 -4.27 19.97
CA GLN A 115 15.55 -4.84 18.63
C GLN A 115 14.77 -3.95 17.63
N MET A 116 15.15 -4.03 16.36
CA MET A 116 14.33 -3.47 15.28
C MET A 116 13.00 -4.23 15.21
N ILE A 117 11.91 -3.48 15.09
CA ILE A 117 10.56 -4.04 15.09
C ILE A 117 10.15 -4.47 13.67
N SER A 118 9.76 -5.73 13.51
CA SER A 118 9.11 -6.23 12.30
C SER A 118 7.59 -6.31 12.52
N TYR A 119 6.83 -5.64 11.65
CA TYR A 119 5.37 -5.71 11.62
C TYR A 119 4.84 -6.75 10.61
N ARG A 120 5.73 -7.45 9.88
CA ARG A 120 5.34 -8.40 8.81
C ARG A 120 4.31 -9.42 9.28
N GLU A 121 4.57 -10.09 10.39
CA GLU A 121 3.68 -11.09 10.94
C GLU A 121 2.37 -10.49 11.46
N TRP A 122 2.46 -9.32 12.07
CA TRP A 122 1.30 -8.59 12.57
C TRP A 122 0.31 -8.27 11.42
N TYR A 123 0.78 -7.71 10.33
CA TYR A 123 -0.05 -7.42 9.16
C TYR A 123 -0.55 -8.67 8.45
N ARG A 124 0.27 -9.74 8.37
CA ARG A 124 -0.12 -11.00 7.78
C ARG A 124 -1.32 -11.63 8.50
N VAL A 125 -1.25 -11.74 9.83
CA VAL A 125 -2.31 -12.35 10.64
C VAL A 125 -3.60 -11.55 10.60
N HIS A 126 -3.51 -10.22 10.56
CA HIS A 126 -4.70 -9.39 10.43
C HIS A 126 -5.34 -9.52 9.03
N ALA A 127 -4.53 -9.58 7.98
CA ALA A 127 -5.03 -9.76 6.62
C ALA A 127 -5.68 -11.13 6.39
N GLU A 128 -5.17 -12.19 7.03
CA GLU A 128 -5.77 -13.53 6.95
C GLU A 128 -7.17 -13.62 7.58
N ALA A 129 -7.48 -12.73 8.50
CA ALA A 129 -8.79 -12.63 9.13
C ALA A 129 -9.71 -11.60 8.45
N ALA A 130 -9.28 -11.03 7.34
CA ALA A 130 -10.06 -10.01 6.65
C ALA A 130 -11.34 -10.60 6.06
N SER A 131 -12.45 -9.91 6.26
CA SER A 131 -13.70 -10.18 5.54
C SER A 131 -13.56 -9.79 4.06
N GLU A 132 -14.40 -10.34 3.19
CA GLU A 132 -14.33 -10.09 1.75
C GLU A 132 -14.45 -8.59 1.39
N ASP A 133 -15.21 -7.84 2.14
CA ASP A 133 -15.43 -6.40 1.96
C ASP A 133 -14.24 -5.52 2.41
N ALA A 134 -13.27 -6.10 3.13
CA ALA A 134 -12.00 -5.45 3.44
C ALA A 134 -10.96 -5.61 2.30
N PHE A 135 -11.15 -6.55 1.37
CA PHE A 135 -10.30 -6.68 0.20
C PHE A 135 -10.54 -5.53 -0.77
N ILE A 136 -9.45 -4.97 -1.32
CA ILE A 136 -9.53 -3.94 -2.34
C ILE A 136 -10.12 -4.58 -3.62
N PRO A 137 -11.22 -4.06 -4.16
CA PRO A 137 -11.91 -4.64 -5.32
C PRO A 137 -11.16 -4.29 -6.63
N VAL A 138 -9.91 -4.79 -6.75
CA VAL A 138 -9.01 -4.47 -7.87
C VAL A 138 -9.56 -4.87 -9.23
N GLU A 139 -10.48 -5.83 -9.29
CA GLU A 139 -11.20 -6.24 -10.50
C GLU A 139 -12.12 -5.14 -11.08
N LYS A 140 -12.41 -4.10 -10.28
CA LYS A 140 -13.19 -2.94 -10.73
C LYS A 140 -12.34 -1.83 -11.34
N ILE A 141 -11.02 -1.95 -11.31
CA ILE A 141 -10.11 -0.97 -11.91
C ILE A 141 -10.36 -0.90 -13.42
N ASN A 142 -10.53 0.31 -13.96
CA ASN A 142 -10.74 0.55 -15.40
C ASN A 142 -9.44 0.97 -16.10
N GLY A 143 -8.37 0.23 -15.88
CA GLY A 143 -7.04 0.56 -16.41
C GLY A 143 -6.00 -0.50 -16.11
N ALA A 144 -4.79 -0.30 -16.62
CA ALA A 144 -3.69 -1.23 -16.42
C ALA A 144 -3.17 -1.21 -14.97
N VAL A 145 -2.69 -2.36 -14.46
CA VAL A 145 -2.20 -2.52 -13.08
C VAL A 145 -0.76 -3.02 -13.06
N LEU A 146 0.12 -2.29 -12.40
CA LEU A 146 1.48 -2.71 -12.10
C LEU A 146 1.65 -2.82 -10.57
N VAL A 147 1.95 -4.02 -10.10
CA VAL A 147 2.29 -4.27 -8.70
C VAL A 147 3.79 -4.51 -8.58
N ILE A 148 4.41 -3.88 -7.59
CA ILE A 148 5.84 -3.98 -7.30
C ILE A 148 6.00 -4.34 -5.83
N SER A 149 6.75 -5.41 -5.50
CA SER A 149 6.86 -5.89 -4.13
C SER A 149 8.25 -6.38 -3.76
N GLY A 150 8.60 -6.28 -2.48
CA GLY A 150 9.80 -6.83 -1.87
C GLY A 150 9.51 -8.20 -1.24
N GLY A 151 10.36 -9.19 -1.55
CA GLY A 151 10.23 -10.54 -0.96
C GLY A 151 10.67 -10.60 0.49
N ASP A 152 11.65 -9.79 0.86
CA ASP A 152 12.13 -9.62 2.25
C ASP A 152 11.55 -8.36 2.93
N ASP A 153 10.36 -7.94 2.51
CA ASP A 153 9.65 -6.84 3.17
C ASP A 153 9.28 -7.24 4.60
N GLN A 154 9.85 -6.52 5.59
CA GLN A 154 9.68 -6.79 7.01
C GLN A 154 8.67 -5.84 7.68
N LEU A 155 8.20 -4.84 6.96
CA LEU A 155 7.14 -3.97 7.46
C LEU A 155 5.76 -4.63 7.31
N TRP A 156 5.48 -5.17 6.13
CA TRP A 156 4.35 -6.06 5.87
C TRP A 156 4.64 -7.03 4.71
N PRO A 157 3.86 -8.10 4.51
CA PRO A 157 4.18 -9.10 3.50
C PRO A 157 3.77 -8.65 2.08
N SER A 158 4.39 -7.58 1.55
CA SER A 158 3.98 -6.99 0.26
C SER A 158 4.03 -7.95 -0.93
N ALA A 159 4.93 -8.94 -0.91
CA ALA A 159 4.97 -9.97 -1.94
C ALA A 159 3.71 -10.86 -1.93
N LEU A 160 3.26 -11.28 -0.75
CA LEU A 160 2.01 -12.03 -0.56
C LEU A 160 0.80 -11.19 -1.01
N PHE A 161 0.74 -9.94 -0.57
CA PHE A 161 -0.35 -9.04 -0.95
C PHE A 161 -0.37 -8.78 -2.45
N GLY A 162 0.80 -8.61 -3.07
CA GLY A 162 0.90 -8.48 -4.52
C GLY A 162 0.41 -9.73 -5.26
N GLU A 163 0.73 -10.92 -4.77
CA GLU A 163 0.21 -12.18 -5.32
C GLU A 163 -1.32 -12.27 -5.21
N GLN A 164 -1.90 -11.86 -4.07
CA GLN A 164 -3.35 -11.82 -3.88
C GLN A 164 -4.05 -10.85 -4.83
N VAL A 165 -3.48 -9.66 -5.06
CA VAL A 165 -3.98 -8.71 -6.07
C VAL A 165 -4.00 -9.36 -7.46
N ILE A 166 -2.89 -9.95 -7.89
CA ILE A 166 -2.77 -10.58 -9.21
C ILE A 166 -3.71 -11.77 -9.36
N GLU A 167 -3.86 -12.58 -8.34
CA GLU A 167 -4.76 -13.73 -8.36
C GLU A 167 -6.23 -13.29 -8.46
N ARG A 168 -6.63 -12.22 -7.74
CA ARG A 168 -7.97 -11.65 -7.86
C ARG A 168 -8.24 -11.13 -9.28
N LEU A 169 -7.29 -10.42 -9.88
CA LEU A 169 -7.40 -9.96 -11.27
C LEU A 169 -7.52 -11.14 -12.25
N ARG A 170 -6.75 -12.21 -12.04
CA ARG A 170 -6.81 -13.41 -12.86
C ARG A 170 -8.15 -14.12 -12.78
N ARG A 171 -8.64 -14.35 -11.55
CA ARG A 171 -9.95 -15.01 -11.30
C ARG A 171 -11.14 -14.24 -11.88
N SER A 172 -11.06 -12.92 -11.86
CA SER A 172 -12.10 -12.05 -12.41
C SER A 172 -12.04 -11.90 -13.94
N GLN A 173 -11.11 -12.58 -14.63
CA GLN A 173 -10.88 -12.42 -16.08
C GLN A 173 -10.70 -10.95 -16.48
N PHE A 174 -9.87 -10.25 -15.69
CA PHE A 174 -9.64 -8.81 -15.83
C PHE A 174 -9.21 -8.43 -17.26
N LYS A 175 -9.87 -7.43 -17.83
CA LYS A 175 -9.74 -7.09 -19.26
C LYS A 175 -8.52 -6.25 -19.62
N HIS A 176 -7.93 -5.57 -18.64
CA HIS A 176 -6.75 -4.74 -18.86
C HIS A 176 -5.46 -5.49 -18.52
N SER A 177 -4.33 -4.99 -18.99
CA SER A 177 -3.04 -5.59 -18.68
C SER A 177 -2.69 -5.45 -17.20
N PHE A 178 -2.11 -6.48 -16.62
CA PHE A 178 -1.60 -6.44 -15.26
C PHE A 178 -0.29 -7.21 -15.12
N LYS A 179 0.56 -6.74 -14.22
CA LYS A 179 1.88 -7.34 -14.00
C LYS A 179 2.31 -7.22 -12.54
N HIS A 180 2.99 -8.25 -12.03
CA HIS A 180 3.66 -8.23 -10.74
C HIS A 180 5.18 -8.28 -10.94
N CYS A 181 5.89 -7.26 -10.47
CA CYS A 181 7.34 -7.23 -10.40
C CYS A 181 7.76 -7.50 -8.95
N ARG A 182 8.13 -8.75 -8.68
CA ARG A 182 8.60 -9.19 -7.36
C ARG A 182 10.13 -9.16 -7.33
N TYR A 183 10.69 -8.56 -6.27
CA TYR A 183 12.12 -8.50 -5.98
C TYR A 183 12.42 -9.35 -4.73
N PRO A 184 12.86 -10.61 -4.89
CA PRO A 184 12.87 -11.59 -3.79
C PRO A 184 13.68 -11.18 -2.57
N LYS A 185 14.79 -10.44 -2.78
CA LYS A 185 15.72 -10.02 -1.73
C LYS A 185 15.53 -8.58 -1.25
N ALA A 186 14.63 -7.82 -1.88
CA ALA A 186 14.39 -6.44 -1.51
C ALA A 186 13.35 -6.32 -0.39
N GLY A 187 13.49 -5.28 0.41
CA GLY A 187 12.59 -4.94 1.51
C GLY A 187 11.49 -3.94 1.11
N HIS A 188 10.99 -3.21 2.12
CA HIS A 188 9.90 -2.26 1.97
C HIS A 188 10.31 -0.95 1.26
N ALA A 189 11.57 -0.54 1.38
CA ALA A 189 12.04 0.78 0.95
C ALA A 189 12.30 0.92 -0.56
N ILE A 190 11.71 0.06 -1.40
CA ILE A 190 11.92 0.09 -2.86
C ILE A 190 11.04 1.09 -3.62
N GLY A 191 10.09 1.72 -2.94
CA GLY A 191 9.12 2.62 -3.56
C GLY A 191 9.54 4.10 -3.63
N TYR A 192 10.79 4.42 -3.31
CA TYR A 192 11.30 5.79 -3.26
C TYR A 192 12.45 6.00 -4.23
N PRO A 193 12.17 6.16 -5.54
CA PRO A 193 13.22 6.27 -6.55
C PRO A 193 14.15 7.46 -6.30
N GLY A 194 15.46 7.23 -6.43
CA GLY A 194 16.46 8.26 -6.21
C GLY A 194 16.82 8.54 -4.74
N MET A 195 16.15 7.88 -3.80
CA MET A 195 16.54 7.98 -2.39
C MET A 195 17.78 7.10 -2.10
N PRO A 196 18.71 7.56 -1.24
CA PRO A 196 19.82 6.72 -0.81
C PRO A 196 19.32 5.44 -0.14
N THR A 197 19.98 4.31 -0.44
CA THR A 197 19.60 3.01 0.12
C THR A 197 20.51 2.53 1.25
N THR A 198 21.46 3.36 1.70
CA THR A 198 22.41 3.03 2.77
C THR A 198 21.70 2.59 4.05
N ASP A 199 20.63 3.29 4.43
CA ASP A 199 19.79 3.00 5.60
C ASP A 199 18.41 2.47 5.25
N SER A 200 18.24 1.97 4.02
CA SER A 200 16.92 1.51 3.50
C SER A 200 16.42 0.21 4.16
N THR A 201 17.23 -0.43 5.00
CA THR A 201 16.85 -1.66 5.73
C THR A 201 16.03 -1.37 6.98
N LYS A 202 15.93 -0.09 7.38
CA LYS A 202 15.18 0.36 8.55
C LYS A 202 14.53 1.73 8.32
N PHE A 203 13.50 2.01 9.13
CA PHE A 203 12.92 3.34 9.28
C PHE A 203 12.97 3.75 10.74
N VAL A 204 13.40 4.97 11.02
CA VAL A 204 13.36 5.54 12.38
C VAL A 204 11.93 6.00 12.67
N TYR A 205 11.34 5.51 13.75
CA TYR A 205 9.99 5.90 14.17
C TYR A 205 9.98 6.28 15.66
N GLY A 206 10.08 7.56 15.93
CA GLY A 206 10.19 8.07 17.30
C GLY A 206 11.44 7.53 17.99
N SER A 207 11.26 6.73 19.03
CA SER A 207 12.36 6.18 19.86
C SER A 207 12.81 4.76 19.46
N TYR A 208 12.31 4.21 18.34
CA TYR A 208 12.64 2.85 17.90
C TYR A 208 12.76 2.74 16.39
N ASP A 209 13.49 1.74 15.93
CA ASP A 209 13.69 1.46 14.53
C ASP A 209 12.74 0.37 14.04
N LEU A 210 12.09 0.62 12.91
CA LEU A 210 11.30 -0.37 12.19
C LEU A 210 12.17 -1.12 11.20
N LYS A 211 12.07 -2.44 11.17
CA LYS A 211 12.76 -3.26 10.19
C LYS A 211 12.07 -3.16 8.84
N ALA A 212 12.74 -2.59 7.85
CA ALA A 212 12.22 -2.50 6.48
C ALA A 212 12.58 -3.74 5.63
N GLY A 213 13.67 -4.42 5.96
CA GLY A 213 14.15 -5.60 5.26
C GLY A 213 15.00 -5.30 4.02
N GLY A 214 15.45 -6.36 3.38
CA GLY A 214 16.40 -6.32 2.28
C GLY A 214 17.82 -5.97 2.72
N THR A 215 18.70 -5.78 1.74
CA THR A 215 20.02 -5.16 1.89
C THR A 215 20.05 -3.82 1.18
N SER A 216 21.00 -2.96 1.49
CA SER A 216 21.17 -1.68 0.77
C SER A 216 21.33 -1.90 -0.74
N GLU A 217 22.09 -2.90 -1.13
CA GLU A 217 22.35 -3.24 -2.53
C GLU A 217 21.12 -3.80 -3.23
N ASP A 218 20.42 -4.78 -2.62
CA ASP A 218 19.21 -5.37 -3.20
C ASP A 218 18.07 -4.35 -3.30
N ASN A 219 17.95 -3.47 -2.30
CA ASN A 219 16.97 -2.37 -2.30
C ASN A 219 17.29 -1.35 -3.41
N TYR A 220 18.58 -0.98 -3.60
CA TYR A 220 19.00 -0.10 -4.69
C TYR A 220 18.67 -0.69 -6.07
N ARG A 221 19.07 -1.95 -6.30
CA ARG A 221 18.81 -2.64 -7.58
C ARG A 221 17.31 -2.72 -7.87
N ALA A 222 16.53 -3.09 -6.86
CA ALA A 222 15.08 -3.17 -6.99
C ALA A 222 14.45 -1.80 -7.26
N GLN A 223 14.85 -0.76 -6.54
CA GLN A 223 14.37 0.61 -6.70
C GLN A 223 14.63 1.13 -8.12
N ALA A 224 15.87 0.99 -8.62
CA ALA A 224 16.26 1.47 -9.94
C ALA A 224 15.53 0.73 -11.07
N ASP A 225 15.40 -0.59 -10.97
CA ASP A 225 14.71 -1.40 -11.98
C ASP A 225 13.17 -1.16 -11.93
N ALA A 226 12.58 -1.12 -10.74
CA ALA A 226 11.16 -0.83 -10.55
C ALA A 226 10.76 0.52 -11.13
N TRP A 227 11.59 1.55 -10.91
CA TRP A 227 11.35 2.88 -11.47
C TRP A 227 11.37 2.89 -12.98
N ARG A 228 12.39 2.27 -13.62
CA ARG A 228 12.44 2.13 -15.09
C ARG A 228 11.19 1.43 -15.63
N LYS A 229 10.76 0.35 -14.97
CA LYS A 229 9.55 -0.39 -15.35
C LYS A 229 8.29 0.44 -15.19
N THR A 230 8.19 1.24 -14.13
CA THR A 230 7.05 2.14 -13.89
C THR A 230 6.96 3.23 -14.95
N VAL A 231 8.08 3.86 -15.30
CA VAL A 231 8.11 4.88 -16.37
C VAL A 231 7.72 4.25 -17.72
N ALA A 232 8.28 3.07 -18.06
CA ALA A 232 7.92 2.36 -19.27
C ALA A 232 6.44 1.97 -19.31
N PHE A 233 5.91 1.47 -18.17
CA PHE A 233 4.50 1.12 -18.01
C PHE A 233 3.57 2.30 -18.27
N PHE A 234 3.81 3.47 -17.66
CA PHE A 234 2.97 4.64 -17.90
C PHE A 234 3.10 5.17 -19.33
N LYS A 235 4.30 5.15 -19.94
CA LYS A 235 4.46 5.53 -21.34
C LYS A 235 3.70 4.62 -22.32
N GLU A 236 3.55 3.33 -21.99
CA GLU A 236 2.82 2.37 -22.82
C GLU A 236 1.30 2.44 -22.60
N LYS A 237 0.85 2.73 -21.37
CA LYS A 237 -0.55 2.58 -20.97
C LYS A 237 -1.34 3.89 -20.88
N LEU A 238 -0.65 5.01 -20.94
CA LEU A 238 -1.21 6.36 -21.00
C LEU A 238 -0.86 7.05 -22.32
#